data_5c81e9bb67930862feaf45d7cf437e23
#
_entry.id   5c81e9bb67930862feaf45d7cf437e23
#
_cell.length_a   1.000
_cell.length_b   1.000
_cell.length_c   1.000
_cell.angle_alpha   90.00
_cell.angle_beta   90.00
_cell.angle_gamma   90.00
#
_symmetry.space_group_name_H-M   'P 1'
#
loop_
_entity.id
_entity.type
_entity.pdbx_description
1 polymer ?
#
loop_
_entity_poly.entity_id
_entity_poly.type
_entity_poly.pdbx_seq_one_letter_code
_entity_poly.pdbx_strand_id
1 'polypeptide(L)'
;MSQLQVIALSCERGGRPLFAPQSFTLSAGQAMQIEGDNGSGKTSLLRMVCGLAPTASGEVRWGGQAIAEVRHAFSRDLLYLGHNLGLKDELSALENLQTASVLAGHVVSHPQALQALQSQGLEARAHLPLRVLSQGQKRRVALARLQLSKARLWVLDEPFVALDTLAVHALQQVLRNHLQQDGLVLFTSHQAVDLGSAVLPWRLGR
;
A
#
# COMPACT_ATOMS: atom_id res chain seq x y z
N MET A 1 6.80 2.28 19.90
CA MET A 1 6.24 3.12 18.83
C MET A 1 6.44 2.41 17.51
N SER A 2 5.46 2.43 16.61
CA SER A 2 5.57 1.80 15.31
C SER A 2 6.58 2.56 14.44
N GLN A 3 7.60 1.85 13.93
CA GLN A 3 8.65 2.42 13.10
C GLN A 3 9.09 1.37 12.09
N LEU A 4 9.19 1.77 10.84
CA LEU A 4 9.78 0.98 9.77
C LEU A 4 11.23 1.46 9.57
N GLN A 5 12.18 0.54 9.60
CA GLN A 5 13.58 0.81 9.31
C GLN A 5 14.02 -0.07 8.14
N VAL A 6 14.65 0.53 7.17
CA VAL A 6 15.30 -0.13 6.03
C VAL A 6 16.80 0.14 6.17
N ILE A 7 17.62 -0.91 6.19
CA ILE A 7 19.04 -0.83 6.51
C ILE A 7 19.83 -1.49 5.39
N ALA A 8 20.60 -0.70 4.63
CA ALA A 8 21.48 -1.11 3.54
C ALA A 8 20.82 -2.13 2.56
N LEU A 9 19.50 -1.95 2.31
CA LEU A 9 18.70 -2.87 1.50
C LEU A 9 19.10 -2.78 0.03
N SER A 10 19.52 -3.88 -0.57
CA SER A 10 19.88 -3.96 -1.98
C SER A 10 19.11 -5.04 -2.72
N CYS A 11 18.99 -4.85 -4.02
CA CYS A 11 18.33 -5.76 -4.94
C CYS A 11 19.19 -6.02 -6.15
N GLU A 12 19.28 -7.29 -6.54
CA GLU A 12 19.93 -7.72 -7.79
C GLU A 12 18.93 -8.36 -8.73
N ARG A 13 19.10 -8.12 -10.00
CA ARG A 13 18.35 -8.77 -11.08
C ARG A 13 19.27 -9.19 -12.19
N GLY A 14 19.33 -10.49 -12.48
CA GLY A 14 20.25 -11.04 -13.48
C GLY A 14 21.72 -10.78 -13.16
N GLY A 15 22.11 -10.82 -11.86
CA GLY A 15 23.49 -10.58 -11.41
C GLY A 15 23.95 -9.12 -11.47
N ARG A 16 23.00 -8.16 -11.63
CA ARG A 16 23.30 -6.72 -11.63
C ARG A 16 22.52 -6.01 -10.54
N PRO A 17 23.14 -5.08 -9.79
CA PRO A 17 22.42 -4.24 -8.85
C PRO A 17 21.32 -3.45 -9.56
N LEU A 18 20.12 -3.47 -8.99
CA LEU A 18 19.00 -2.70 -9.52
C LEU A 18 19.04 -1.25 -9.05
N PHE A 19 19.55 -1.04 -7.83
CA PHE A 19 19.79 0.27 -7.21
C PHE A 19 20.88 0.15 -6.12
N ALA A 20 21.49 1.27 -5.76
CA ALA A 20 22.45 1.33 -4.65
C ALA A 20 21.77 0.95 -3.32
N PRO A 21 22.49 0.41 -2.31
CA PRO A 21 21.94 0.06 -1.02
C PRO A 21 21.16 1.22 -0.40
N GLN A 22 19.92 0.98 0.00
CA GLN A 22 19.00 1.97 0.56
C GLN A 22 18.91 1.85 2.07
N SER A 23 18.93 3.01 2.77
CA SER A 23 18.70 3.07 4.22
C SER A 23 17.83 4.26 4.54
N PHE A 24 16.69 4.01 5.17
CA PHE A 24 15.79 5.06 5.64
C PHE A 24 14.95 4.58 6.83
N THR A 25 14.35 5.54 7.51
CA THR A 25 13.44 5.30 8.62
C THR A 25 12.14 6.05 8.38
N LEU A 26 11.03 5.39 8.63
CA LEU A 26 9.69 5.98 8.59
C LEU A 26 9.03 5.75 9.95
N SER A 27 8.57 6.82 10.57
CA SER A 27 7.96 6.80 11.91
C SER A 27 6.44 6.98 11.84
N ALA A 28 5.76 6.67 12.93
CA ALA A 28 4.33 6.89 13.08
C ALA A 28 3.91 8.31 12.68
N GLY A 29 2.80 8.46 11.99
CA GLY A 29 2.28 9.73 11.47
C GLY A 29 3.01 10.27 10.23
N GLN A 30 3.99 9.55 9.68
CA GLN A 30 4.77 10.00 8.53
C GLN A 30 4.37 9.28 7.24
N ALA A 31 4.45 10.02 6.14
CA ALA A 31 4.40 9.48 4.78
C ALA A 31 5.75 9.64 4.09
N MET A 32 6.15 8.64 3.28
CA MET A 32 7.34 8.71 2.43
C MET A 32 6.98 8.37 1.00
N GLN A 33 7.35 9.25 0.09
CA GLN A 33 7.21 9.06 -1.35
C GLN A 33 8.52 8.56 -1.94
N ILE A 34 8.51 7.36 -2.51
CA ILE A 34 9.65 6.81 -3.24
C ILE A 34 9.62 7.35 -4.66
N GLU A 35 10.62 8.14 -5.00
CA GLU A 35 10.81 8.74 -6.31
C GLU A 35 11.88 8.02 -7.13
N GLY A 36 11.81 8.13 -8.44
CA GLY A 36 12.80 7.57 -9.38
C GLY A 36 12.17 7.26 -10.73
N ASP A 37 13.02 7.04 -11.72
CA ASP A 37 12.62 6.75 -13.09
C ASP A 37 11.84 5.44 -13.22
N ASN A 38 11.15 5.25 -14.34
CA ASN A 38 10.54 3.97 -14.64
C ASN A 38 11.63 2.90 -14.78
N GLY A 39 11.42 1.74 -14.15
CA GLY A 39 12.40 0.66 -14.13
C GLY A 39 13.53 0.83 -13.11
N SER A 40 13.57 1.91 -12.30
CA SER A 40 14.59 2.11 -11.26
C SER A 40 14.51 1.12 -10.10
N GLY A 41 13.43 0.32 -10.00
CA GLY A 41 13.28 -0.68 -8.94
C GLY A 41 12.34 -0.28 -7.81
N LYS A 42 11.54 0.80 -7.94
CA LYS A 42 10.57 1.25 -6.91
C LYS A 42 9.66 0.11 -6.42
N THR A 43 8.98 -0.57 -7.33
CA THR A 43 8.14 -1.74 -6.99
C THR A 43 8.92 -2.85 -6.31
N SER A 44 10.18 -3.10 -6.74
CA SER A 44 11.06 -4.11 -6.11
C SER A 44 11.39 -3.71 -4.68
N LEU A 45 11.74 -2.45 -4.43
CA LEU A 45 11.98 -1.91 -3.09
C LEU A 45 10.73 -2.08 -2.21
N LEU A 46 9.54 -1.65 -2.68
CA LEU A 46 8.30 -1.81 -1.92
C LEU A 46 8.03 -3.28 -1.57
N ARG A 47 8.22 -4.20 -2.53
CA ARG A 47 8.00 -5.64 -2.29
C ARG A 47 8.99 -6.22 -1.28
N MET A 48 10.26 -5.79 -1.31
CA MET A 48 11.26 -6.21 -0.32
C MET A 48 10.91 -5.67 1.08
N VAL A 49 10.51 -4.40 1.17
CA VAL A 49 10.04 -3.79 2.44
C VAL A 49 8.86 -4.58 3.02
N CYS A 50 7.97 -5.10 2.17
CA CYS A 50 6.85 -5.95 2.59
C CYS A 50 7.25 -7.41 2.89
N GLY A 51 8.51 -7.82 2.69
CA GLY A 51 8.93 -9.22 2.80
C GLY A 51 8.36 -10.13 1.70
N LEU A 52 7.92 -9.54 0.57
CA LEU A 52 7.32 -10.23 -0.59
C LEU A 52 8.33 -10.54 -1.70
N ALA A 53 9.56 -10.06 -1.57
CA ALA A 53 10.67 -10.35 -2.47
C ALA A 53 11.95 -10.55 -1.66
N PRO A 54 12.87 -11.42 -2.13
CA PRO A 54 14.16 -11.61 -1.48
C PRO A 54 15.01 -10.34 -1.63
N THR A 55 15.89 -10.12 -0.65
CA THR A 55 16.92 -9.07 -0.66
C THR A 55 18.26 -9.66 -1.03
N ALA A 56 19.10 -8.93 -1.75
CA ALA A 56 20.48 -9.34 -1.99
C ALA A 56 21.34 -9.09 -0.75
N SER A 57 21.11 -7.96 -0.08
CA SER A 57 21.72 -7.64 1.22
C SER A 57 20.83 -6.67 2.01
N GLY A 58 21.21 -6.45 3.27
CA GLY A 58 20.48 -5.56 4.17
C GLY A 58 19.28 -6.21 4.82
N GLU A 59 18.57 -5.45 5.62
CA GLU A 59 17.40 -5.92 6.35
C GLU A 59 16.32 -4.85 6.48
N VAL A 60 15.11 -5.32 6.75
CA VAL A 60 13.97 -4.47 7.10
C VAL A 60 13.57 -4.80 8.54
N ARG A 61 13.35 -3.77 9.35
CA ARG A 61 12.90 -3.90 10.73
C ARG A 61 11.55 -3.21 10.94
N TRP A 62 10.71 -3.83 11.74
CA TRP A 62 9.45 -3.29 12.22
C TRP A 62 9.46 -3.24 13.75
N GLY A 63 9.30 -2.03 14.32
CA GLY A 63 9.38 -1.85 15.77
C GLY A 63 10.72 -2.27 16.38
N GLY A 64 11.82 -2.14 15.63
CA GLY A 64 13.17 -2.52 16.05
C GLY A 64 13.54 -4.00 15.82
N GLN A 65 12.59 -4.87 15.42
CA GLN A 65 12.82 -6.30 15.16
C GLN A 65 12.89 -6.58 13.66
N ALA A 66 13.76 -7.48 13.23
CA ALA A 66 13.82 -7.89 11.82
C ALA A 66 12.49 -8.53 11.39
N ILE A 67 11.92 -8.10 10.25
CA ILE A 67 10.63 -8.62 9.79
C ILE A 67 10.64 -10.13 9.54
N ALA A 68 11.81 -10.70 9.27
CA ALA A 68 12.00 -12.15 9.14
C ALA A 68 11.70 -12.91 10.44
N GLU A 69 12.00 -12.29 11.59
CA GLU A 69 11.78 -12.87 12.93
C GLU A 69 10.33 -12.71 13.40
N VAL A 70 9.67 -11.62 13.00
CA VAL A 70 8.32 -11.25 13.43
C VAL A 70 7.28 -11.30 12.30
N ARG A 71 7.50 -12.16 11.32
CA ARG A 71 6.74 -12.21 10.06
C ARG A 71 5.22 -12.18 10.26
N HIS A 72 4.71 -12.97 11.22
CA HIS A 72 3.28 -13.06 11.48
C HIS A 72 2.72 -11.76 12.10
N ALA A 73 3.43 -11.17 13.05
CA ALA A 73 3.02 -9.90 13.65
C ALA A 73 3.11 -8.76 12.61
N PHE A 74 4.19 -8.71 11.84
CA PHE A 74 4.37 -7.72 10.78
C PHE A 74 3.29 -7.81 9.70
N SER A 75 2.90 -9.02 9.26
CA SER A 75 1.86 -9.18 8.25
C SER A 75 0.47 -8.67 8.68
N ARG A 76 0.18 -8.64 9.98
CA ARG A 76 -1.06 -8.04 10.51
C ARG A 76 -1.04 -6.52 10.51
N ASP A 77 0.16 -5.95 10.66
CA ASP A 77 0.37 -4.51 10.67
C ASP A 77 0.61 -3.93 9.27
N LEU A 78 0.67 -4.77 8.23
CA LEU A 78 0.96 -4.39 6.85
C LEU A 78 -0.26 -4.49 5.95
N LEU A 79 -0.54 -3.43 5.19
CA LEU A 79 -1.37 -3.50 3.98
C LEU A 79 -0.52 -3.13 2.78
N TYR A 80 -0.43 -4.04 1.81
CA TYR A 80 0.23 -3.80 0.52
C TYR A 80 -0.80 -3.71 -0.62
N LEU A 81 -0.78 -2.61 -1.36
CA LEU A 81 -1.48 -2.46 -2.63
C LEU A 81 -0.45 -2.27 -3.74
N GLY A 82 -0.17 -3.33 -4.47
CA GLY A 82 0.74 -3.32 -5.61
C GLY A 82 0.04 -2.97 -6.92
N HIS A 83 0.81 -3.02 -8.00
CA HIS A 83 0.28 -2.88 -9.36
C HIS A 83 -0.81 -3.92 -9.66
N ASN A 84 -0.60 -5.17 -9.22
CA ASN A 84 -1.66 -6.17 -9.20
C ASN A 84 -2.53 -5.94 -7.96
N LEU A 85 -3.80 -5.62 -8.19
CA LEU A 85 -4.73 -5.24 -7.13
C LEU A 85 -5.13 -6.38 -6.18
N GLY A 86 -4.81 -7.63 -6.52
CA GLY A 86 -5.14 -8.80 -5.71
C GLY A 86 -6.64 -9.05 -5.59
N LEU A 87 -7.39 -8.66 -6.61
CA LEU A 87 -8.84 -8.84 -6.69
C LEU A 87 -9.19 -10.10 -7.49
N LYS A 88 -10.34 -10.70 -7.19
CA LYS A 88 -10.90 -11.86 -7.89
C LYS A 88 -12.04 -11.42 -8.80
N ASP A 89 -11.90 -11.64 -10.10
CA ASP A 89 -12.82 -11.17 -11.13
C ASP A 89 -14.19 -11.84 -11.06
N GLU A 90 -14.27 -13.04 -10.50
CA GLU A 90 -15.50 -13.82 -10.33
C GLU A 90 -16.35 -13.34 -9.16
N LEU A 91 -15.71 -12.74 -8.15
CA LEU A 91 -16.38 -12.20 -6.95
C LEU A 91 -16.91 -10.80 -7.22
N SER A 92 -17.97 -10.44 -6.53
CA SER A 92 -18.48 -9.05 -6.50
C SER A 92 -17.48 -8.12 -5.79
N ALA A 93 -17.66 -6.81 -5.95
CA ALA A 93 -16.87 -5.81 -5.25
C ALA A 93 -16.96 -6.00 -3.73
N LEU A 94 -18.15 -6.25 -3.21
CA LEU A 94 -18.40 -6.46 -1.79
C LEU A 94 -17.73 -7.73 -1.27
N GLU A 95 -17.87 -8.86 -1.98
CA GLU A 95 -17.22 -10.14 -1.62
C GLU A 95 -15.70 -10.02 -1.63
N ASN A 96 -15.13 -9.27 -2.59
CA ASN A 96 -13.69 -9.01 -2.62
C ASN A 96 -13.22 -8.27 -1.36
N LEU A 97 -13.95 -7.25 -0.89
CA LEU A 97 -13.60 -6.53 0.33
C LEU A 97 -13.70 -7.42 1.57
N GLN A 98 -14.78 -8.18 1.70
CA GLN A 98 -14.98 -9.09 2.83
C GLN A 98 -13.92 -10.19 2.85
N THR A 99 -13.63 -10.82 1.71
CA THR A 99 -12.59 -11.85 1.59
C THR A 99 -11.20 -11.28 1.94
N ALA A 100 -10.86 -10.09 1.42
CA ALA A 100 -9.58 -9.45 1.73
C ALA A 100 -9.43 -9.16 3.23
N SER A 101 -10.50 -8.76 3.91
CA SER A 101 -10.50 -8.47 5.34
C SER A 101 -10.34 -9.75 6.18
N VAL A 102 -11.02 -10.83 5.80
CA VAL A 102 -10.85 -12.15 6.45
C VAL A 102 -9.40 -12.64 6.31
N LEU A 103 -8.82 -12.53 5.12
CA LEU A 103 -7.42 -12.88 4.88
C LEU A 103 -6.44 -11.99 5.69
N ALA A 104 -6.80 -10.75 5.97
CA ALA A 104 -6.06 -9.85 6.84
C ALA A 104 -6.30 -10.11 8.35
N GLY A 105 -7.06 -11.14 8.71
CA GLY A 105 -7.29 -11.58 10.09
C GLY A 105 -8.40 -10.83 10.83
N HIS A 106 -9.32 -10.16 10.13
CA HIS A 106 -10.48 -9.52 10.75
C HIS A 106 -11.73 -9.65 9.87
N VAL A 107 -12.89 -9.67 10.51
CA VAL A 107 -14.18 -9.73 9.83
C VAL A 107 -14.72 -8.32 9.64
N VAL A 108 -15.17 -8.03 8.43
CA VAL A 108 -15.88 -6.79 8.08
C VAL A 108 -17.34 -7.12 7.79
N SER A 109 -18.26 -6.42 8.44
CA SER A 109 -19.69 -6.59 8.22
C SER A 109 -20.11 -6.10 6.83
N HIS A 110 -21.24 -6.61 6.34
CA HIS A 110 -21.81 -6.17 5.07
C HIS A 110 -22.03 -4.64 5.01
N PRO A 111 -22.61 -3.98 6.03
CA PRO A 111 -22.75 -2.53 6.02
C PRO A 111 -21.42 -1.77 5.94
N GLN A 112 -20.39 -2.22 6.66
CA GLN A 112 -19.07 -1.59 6.62
C GLN A 112 -18.43 -1.69 5.21
N ALA A 113 -18.49 -2.88 4.59
CA ALA A 113 -17.96 -3.07 3.24
C ALA A 113 -18.75 -2.24 2.22
N LEU A 114 -20.07 -2.17 2.34
CA LEU A 114 -20.93 -1.34 1.49
C LEU A 114 -20.61 0.16 1.65
N GLN A 115 -20.43 0.65 2.87
CA GLN A 115 -20.04 2.02 3.15
C GLN A 115 -18.68 2.38 2.53
N ALA A 116 -17.71 1.45 2.61
CA ALA A 116 -16.41 1.64 1.97
C ALA A 116 -16.53 1.72 0.44
N LEU A 117 -17.41 0.94 -0.19
CA LEU A 117 -17.70 1.05 -1.64
C LEU A 117 -18.42 2.34 -1.98
N GLN A 118 -19.39 2.75 -1.16
CA GLN A 118 -20.14 4.00 -1.33
C GLN A 118 -19.21 5.22 -1.33
N SER A 119 -18.23 5.28 -0.42
CA SER A 119 -17.24 6.36 -0.39
C SER A 119 -16.36 6.42 -1.65
N GLN A 120 -16.29 5.33 -2.41
CA GLN A 120 -15.61 5.24 -3.70
C GLN A 120 -16.56 5.43 -4.91
N GLY A 121 -17.83 5.77 -4.67
CA GLY A 121 -18.85 5.92 -5.72
C GLY A 121 -19.23 4.58 -6.39
N LEU A 122 -19.12 3.47 -5.66
CA LEU A 122 -19.37 2.12 -6.20
C LEU A 122 -20.59 1.41 -5.59
N GLU A 123 -21.46 2.12 -4.85
CA GLU A 123 -22.61 1.52 -4.18
C GLU A 123 -23.50 0.72 -5.14
N ALA A 124 -23.91 1.34 -6.27
CA ALA A 124 -24.75 0.69 -7.28
C ALA A 124 -24.07 -0.53 -7.98
N ARG A 125 -22.77 -0.73 -7.76
CA ARG A 125 -21.97 -1.80 -8.35
C ARG A 125 -21.44 -2.80 -7.31
N ALA A 126 -21.84 -2.65 -6.04
CA ALA A 126 -21.33 -3.46 -4.94
C ALA A 126 -21.51 -4.96 -5.16
N HIS A 127 -22.63 -5.36 -5.76
CA HIS A 127 -23.00 -6.75 -6.00
C HIS A 127 -22.62 -7.28 -7.39
N LEU A 128 -22.01 -6.45 -8.24
CA LEU A 128 -21.58 -6.88 -9.58
C LEU A 128 -20.23 -7.58 -9.50
N PRO A 129 -20.02 -8.69 -10.25
CA PRO A 129 -18.73 -9.34 -10.34
C PRO A 129 -17.70 -8.39 -10.97
N LEU A 130 -16.45 -8.45 -10.50
CA LEU A 130 -15.42 -7.48 -10.92
C LEU A 130 -15.09 -7.57 -12.41
N ARG A 131 -15.30 -8.70 -13.06
CA ARG A 131 -15.07 -8.84 -14.52
C ARG A 131 -15.83 -7.83 -15.37
N VAL A 132 -16.99 -7.31 -14.89
CA VAL A 132 -17.79 -6.32 -15.62
C VAL A 132 -17.44 -4.87 -15.27
N LEU A 133 -16.53 -4.65 -14.31
CA LEU A 133 -16.08 -3.33 -13.90
C LEU A 133 -14.90 -2.86 -14.75
N SER A 134 -14.85 -1.55 -15.03
CA SER A 134 -13.68 -0.93 -15.66
C SER A 134 -12.44 -1.03 -14.76
N GLN A 135 -11.24 -0.87 -15.35
CA GLN A 135 -9.98 -0.88 -14.58
C GLN A 135 -9.96 0.19 -13.49
N GLY A 136 -10.47 1.39 -13.76
CA GLY A 136 -10.60 2.45 -12.75
C GLY A 136 -11.56 2.07 -11.62
N GLN A 137 -12.67 1.39 -11.92
CA GLN A 137 -13.60 0.90 -10.91
C GLN A 137 -12.97 -0.22 -10.06
N LYS A 138 -12.28 -1.18 -10.68
CA LYS A 138 -11.51 -2.21 -9.95
C LYS A 138 -10.49 -1.58 -9.01
N ARG A 139 -9.79 -0.53 -9.48
CA ARG A 139 -8.84 0.20 -8.63
C ARG A 139 -9.53 0.86 -7.44
N ARG A 140 -10.68 1.49 -7.63
CA ARG A 140 -11.48 2.05 -6.52
C ARG A 140 -11.94 0.97 -5.53
N VAL A 141 -12.29 -0.23 -5.99
CA VAL A 141 -12.57 -1.38 -5.09
C VAL A 141 -11.33 -1.73 -4.27
N ALA A 142 -10.14 -1.80 -4.89
CA ALA A 142 -8.91 -2.07 -4.16
C ALA A 142 -8.59 -0.98 -3.13
N LEU A 143 -8.81 0.30 -3.46
CA LEU A 143 -8.62 1.44 -2.56
C LEU A 143 -9.64 1.47 -1.40
N ALA A 144 -10.86 0.96 -1.60
CA ALA A 144 -11.84 0.84 -0.53
C ALA A 144 -11.34 -0.04 0.63
N ARG A 145 -10.39 -0.97 0.38
CA ARG A 145 -9.73 -1.79 1.42
C ARG A 145 -9.00 -0.95 2.46
N LEU A 146 -8.48 0.23 2.08
CA LEU A 146 -7.78 1.13 3.00
C LEU A 146 -8.69 1.56 4.17
N GLN A 147 -9.96 1.84 3.91
CA GLN A 147 -10.92 2.26 4.93
C GLN A 147 -11.31 1.13 5.90
N LEU A 148 -11.12 -0.12 5.49
CA LEU A 148 -11.46 -1.30 6.28
C LEU A 148 -10.23 -1.86 7.00
N SER A 149 -9.03 -1.40 6.63
CA SER A 149 -7.77 -1.93 7.13
C SER A 149 -7.49 -1.48 8.56
N LYS A 150 -7.00 -2.42 9.37
CA LYS A 150 -6.44 -2.16 10.70
C LYS A 150 -4.91 -2.10 10.71
N ALA A 151 -4.29 -2.27 9.54
CA ALA A 151 -2.84 -2.26 9.37
C ALA A 151 -2.28 -0.86 9.66
N ARG A 152 -1.16 -0.80 10.36
CA ARG A 152 -0.48 0.45 10.71
C ARG A 152 0.41 0.96 9.58
N LEU A 153 1.01 0.05 8.81
CA LEU A 153 1.86 0.38 7.67
C LEU A 153 1.10 0.12 6.37
N TRP A 154 0.91 1.17 5.59
CA TRP A 154 0.39 1.05 4.22
C TRP A 154 1.51 1.25 3.22
N VAL A 155 1.71 0.26 2.36
CA VAL A 155 2.68 0.30 1.26
C VAL A 155 1.90 0.27 -0.04
N LEU A 156 1.99 1.36 -0.82
CA LEU A 156 1.11 1.61 -1.97
C LEU A 156 1.94 1.85 -3.24
N ASP A 157 1.78 1.00 -4.24
CA ASP A 157 2.49 1.14 -5.51
C ASP A 157 1.61 1.86 -6.53
N GLU A 158 1.97 3.12 -6.85
CA GLU A 158 1.26 4.01 -7.77
C GLU A 158 -0.25 4.16 -7.44
N PRO A 159 -0.64 4.49 -6.20
CA PRO A 159 -2.06 4.46 -5.79
C PRO A 159 -2.94 5.48 -6.53
N PHE A 160 -2.36 6.55 -7.09
CA PHE A 160 -3.08 7.65 -7.76
C PHE A 160 -3.27 7.44 -9.27
N VAL A 161 -2.64 6.44 -9.88
CA VAL A 161 -2.75 6.17 -11.31
C VAL A 161 -4.19 5.81 -11.68
N ALA A 162 -4.68 6.35 -12.81
CA ALA A 162 -6.02 6.12 -13.36
C ALA A 162 -7.19 6.55 -12.44
N LEU A 163 -6.94 7.48 -11.51
CA LEU A 163 -7.97 8.14 -10.71
C LEU A 163 -8.33 9.51 -11.32
N ASP A 164 -9.61 9.84 -11.28
CA ASP A 164 -10.07 11.21 -11.55
C ASP A 164 -9.77 12.13 -10.33
N THR A 165 -9.94 13.42 -10.51
CA THR A 165 -9.64 14.43 -9.47
C THR A 165 -10.40 14.17 -8.17
N LEU A 166 -11.66 13.77 -8.23
CA LEU A 166 -12.47 13.48 -7.03
C LEU A 166 -11.92 12.27 -6.28
N ALA A 167 -11.57 11.21 -6.99
CA ALA A 167 -10.98 10.01 -6.39
C ALA A 167 -9.59 10.27 -5.81
N VAL A 168 -8.78 11.15 -6.44
CA VAL A 168 -7.50 11.60 -5.89
C VAL A 168 -7.71 12.30 -4.55
N HIS A 169 -8.63 13.28 -4.47
CA HIS A 169 -8.94 13.98 -3.23
C HIS A 169 -9.47 13.05 -2.13
N ALA A 170 -10.36 12.12 -2.50
CA ALA A 170 -10.87 11.13 -1.56
C ALA A 170 -9.73 10.24 -1.00
N LEU A 171 -8.83 9.77 -1.85
CA LEU A 171 -7.67 8.98 -1.42
C LEU A 171 -6.74 9.80 -0.52
N GLN A 172 -6.42 11.05 -0.88
CA GLN A 172 -5.60 11.93 -0.03
C GLN A 172 -6.22 12.08 1.36
N GLN A 173 -7.54 12.25 1.46
CA GLN A 173 -8.22 12.35 2.75
C GLN A 173 -8.11 11.05 3.58
N VAL A 174 -8.27 9.90 2.95
CA VAL A 174 -8.08 8.58 3.60
C VAL A 174 -6.66 8.43 4.13
N LEU A 175 -5.65 8.83 3.35
CA LEU A 175 -4.25 8.79 3.77
C LEU A 175 -3.97 9.76 4.93
N ARG A 176 -4.50 10.99 4.87
CA ARG A 176 -4.38 11.97 5.96
C ARG A 176 -4.96 11.44 7.27
N ASN A 177 -6.15 10.87 7.22
CA ASN A 177 -6.81 10.30 8.40
C ASN A 177 -5.97 9.16 9.00
N HIS A 178 -5.37 8.32 8.16
CA HIS A 178 -4.50 7.25 8.61
C HIS A 178 -3.24 7.78 9.31
N LEU A 179 -2.60 8.81 8.74
CA LEU A 179 -1.42 9.44 9.34
C LEU A 179 -1.76 10.14 10.68
N GLN A 180 -2.93 10.79 10.79
CA GLN A 180 -3.41 11.39 12.03
C GLN A 180 -3.67 10.37 13.16
N GLN A 181 -3.85 9.10 12.80
CA GLN A 181 -4.02 7.97 13.73
C GLN A 181 -2.70 7.21 13.95
N ASP A 182 -1.56 7.89 13.82
CA ASP A 182 -0.22 7.30 13.96
C ASP A 182 0.08 6.17 12.94
N GLY A 183 -0.63 6.13 11.83
CA GLY A 183 -0.33 5.25 10.70
C GLY A 183 0.94 5.68 9.95
N LEU A 184 1.51 4.77 9.17
CA LEU A 184 2.67 5.02 8.31
C LEU A 184 2.27 4.73 6.86
N VAL A 185 2.72 5.58 5.92
CA VAL A 185 2.46 5.40 4.50
C VAL A 185 3.78 5.45 3.71
N LEU A 186 4.10 4.36 3.02
CA LEU A 186 5.19 4.30 2.05
C LEU A 186 4.57 4.12 0.66
N PHE A 187 4.84 5.03 -0.28
CA PHE A 187 4.18 4.95 -1.58
C PHE A 187 5.07 5.43 -2.73
N THR A 188 4.73 4.99 -3.94
CA THR A 188 5.28 5.52 -5.17
C THR A 188 4.26 6.43 -5.85
N SER A 189 4.72 7.50 -6.48
CA SER A 189 3.88 8.35 -7.34
C SER A 189 4.76 9.14 -8.31
N HIS A 190 4.24 9.43 -9.50
CA HIS A 190 4.84 10.36 -10.46
C HIS A 190 4.37 11.80 -10.25
N GLN A 191 3.43 12.04 -9.36
CA GLN A 191 2.88 13.33 -9.06
C GLN A 191 3.24 13.74 -7.63
N ALA A 192 3.40 15.03 -7.39
CA ALA A 192 3.47 15.54 -6.03
C ALA A 192 2.13 15.31 -5.32
N VAL A 193 2.18 14.77 -4.12
CA VAL A 193 0.99 14.43 -3.33
C VAL A 193 0.99 15.27 -2.06
N ASP A 194 -0.06 16.07 -1.90
CA ASP A 194 -0.28 16.84 -0.68
C ASP A 194 -1.11 16.01 0.32
N LEU A 195 -0.51 15.63 1.43
CA LEU A 195 -1.19 14.96 2.54
C LEU A 195 -1.38 15.84 3.77
N GLY A 196 -1.11 17.15 3.67
CA GLY A 196 -1.24 18.10 4.80
C GLY A 196 -0.14 17.98 5.85
N SER A 197 0.57 16.87 5.93
CA SER A 197 1.83 16.67 6.65
C SER A 197 2.97 16.65 5.65
N ALA A 198 4.19 16.95 6.09
CA ALA A 198 5.35 16.86 5.21
C ALA A 198 5.52 15.41 4.72
N VAL A 199 5.30 15.20 3.42
CA VAL A 199 5.66 13.96 2.76
C VAL A 199 7.17 13.96 2.59
N LEU A 200 7.85 12.96 3.12
CA LEU A 200 9.29 12.80 2.99
C LEU A 200 9.62 12.27 1.58
N PRO A 201 10.26 13.04 0.71
CA PRO A 201 10.71 12.50 -0.57
C PRO A 201 11.91 11.60 -0.35
N TRP A 202 11.91 10.42 -0.98
CA TRP A 202 13.05 9.51 -1.01
C TRP A 202 13.38 9.13 -2.44
N ARG A 203 14.51 9.62 -2.93
CA ARG A 203 14.95 9.33 -4.29
C ARG A 203 15.74 8.03 -4.33
N LEU A 204 15.21 7.05 -5.09
CA LEU A 204 15.91 5.80 -5.34
C LEU A 204 17.10 6.05 -6.26
N GLY A 205 18.32 6.03 -5.67
CA GLY A 205 19.57 6.22 -6.38
C GLY A 205 19.98 4.96 -7.18
N ARG A 206 20.65 5.16 -8.29
CA ARG A 206 21.33 4.09 -9.03
C ARG A 206 22.66 3.76 -8.40
#